data_8a2e0d059510362db5d0d8e67f6132ea
#
_entry.id   8a2e0d059510362db5d0d8e67f6132ea
#
_cell.length_a   1.000
_cell.length_b   1.000
_cell.length_c   1.000
_cell.angle_alpha   90.00
_cell.angle_beta   90.00
_cell.angle_gamma   90.00
#
_symmetry.space_group_name_H-M   'P 1'
#
loop_
_entity.id
_entity.type
_entity.pdbx_description
1 polymer ?
#
loop_
_entity_poly.entity_id
_entity_poly.type
_entity_poly.pdbx_seq_one_letter_code
_entity_poly.pdbx_strand_id
1 'polypeptide(L)'
;MRSGFSVIEMLVVMSILVVLSSFLILYNRTGELQIILLREQAQLISTVIRAKSLALNTLIEDVPACGYGVHIEVSTAAAVPSRYFVYRDKAINCRTSDRIYAAASDEMVDGTEVVLPKQVVFGDIGVRDIMFVPPEPEAFLDGSQALAEADIVMMSADGKTKATVTVNNAGQISQK
;
A
#
# COMPACT_ATOMS: atom_id res chain seq x y z
N MET A 1 -48.99 -1.49 43.13
CA MET A 1 -47.74 -1.56 43.91
C MET A 1 -46.58 -1.21 42.98
N ARG A 2 -45.92 -0.06 43.20
CA ARG A 2 -44.71 0.28 42.44
C ARG A 2 -43.52 -0.31 43.21
N SER A 3 -42.97 -1.40 42.68
CA SER A 3 -41.69 -1.96 43.16
C SER A 3 -40.55 -1.01 42.73
N GLY A 4 -39.94 -0.35 43.65
CA GLY A 4 -38.72 0.45 43.43
C GLY A 4 -37.52 -0.52 43.29
N PHE A 5 -36.56 -0.17 42.42
CA PHE A 5 -35.31 -0.91 42.28
C PHE A 5 -34.50 -0.86 43.60
N SER A 6 -33.95 -2.00 43.98
CA SER A 6 -33.05 -2.09 45.14
C SER A 6 -31.69 -1.46 44.79
N VAL A 7 -31.06 -0.82 45.78
CA VAL A 7 -29.70 -0.23 45.62
C VAL A 7 -28.68 -1.27 45.14
N ILE A 8 -28.82 -2.51 45.63
CA ILE A 8 -27.94 -3.63 45.21
C ILE A 8 -28.11 -3.99 43.73
N GLU A 9 -29.34 -3.93 43.24
CA GLU A 9 -29.66 -4.24 41.84
C GLU A 9 -29.05 -3.18 40.92
N MET A 10 -29.09 -1.90 41.26
CA MET A 10 -28.41 -0.81 40.58
C MET A 10 -26.90 -1.03 40.58
N LEU A 11 -26.28 -1.45 41.64
CA LEU A 11 -24.87 -1.68 41.80
C LEU A 11 -24.38 -2.83 40.90
N VAL A 12 -25.16 -3.92 40.85
CA VAL A 12 -24.88 -5.10 39.97
C VAL A 12 -24.97 -4.67 38.50
N VAL A 13 -26.02 -3.94 38.10
CA VAL A 13 -26.15 -3.46 36.71
C VAL A 13 -25.00 -2.56 36.31
N MET A 14 -24.61 -1.61 37.16
CA MET A 14 -23.46 -0.74 36.87
C MET A 14 -22.14 -1.51 36.74
N SER A 15 -21.91 -2.53 37.57
CA SER A 15 -20.70 -3.36 37.49
C SER A 15 -20.63 -4.14 36.18
N ILE A 16 -21.76 -4.72 35.74
CA ILE A 16 -21.84 -5.43 34.45
C ILE A 16 -21.58 -4.47 33.29
N LEU A 17 -22.18 -3.28 33.31
CA LEU A 17 -21.98 -2.28 32.25
C LEU A 17 -20.51 -1.83 32.15
N VAL A 18 -19.82 -1.64 33.27
CA VAL A 18 -18.38 -1.30 33.28
C VAL A 18 -17.54 -2.41 32.66
N VAL A 19 -17.80 -3.66 33.01
CA VAL A 19 -17.09 -4.82 32.46
C VAL A 19 -17.32 -4.93 30.96
N LEU A 20 -18.58 -4.85 30.50
CA LEU A 20 -18.91 -4.93 29.07
C LEU A 20 -18.28 -3.78 28.27
N SER A 21 -18.29 -2.56 28.82
CA SER A 21 -17.67 -1.40 28.18
C SER A 21 -16.16 -1.57 28.03
N SER A 22 -15.50 -2.17 29.02
CA SER A 22 -14.07 -2.45 28.97
C SER A 22 -13.70 -3.41 27.83
N PHE A 23 -14.50 -4.46 27.62
CA PHE A 23 -14.31 -5.39 26.49
C PHE A 23 -14.50 -4.71 25.14
N LEU A 24 -15.50 -3.85 24.99
CA LEU A 24 -15.75 -3.11 23.74
C LEU A 24 -14.57 -2.21 23.35
N ILE A 25 -13.95 -1.52 24.32
CA ILE A 25 -12.82 -0.62 24.09
C ILE A 25 -11.58 -1.42 23.62
N LEU A 26 -11.31 -2.57 24.23
CA LEU A 26 -10.18 -3.42 23.84
C LEU A 26 -10.36 -4.01 22.44
N TYR A 27 -11.57 -4.40 22.09
CA TYR A 27 -11.87 -5.00 20.78
C TYR A 27 -11.78 -3.99 19.62
N ASN A 28 -12.21 -2.75 19.84
CA ASN A 28 -12.20 -1.70 18.81
C ASN A 28 -10.79 -1.35 18.31
N ARG A 29 -9.76 -1.35 19.14
CA ARG A 29 -8.39 -0.99 18.71
C ARG A 29 -7.81 -1.95 17.69
N THR A 30 -8.06 -3.25 17.84
CA THR A 30 -7.54 -4.25 16.89
C THR A 30 -8.25 -4.16 15.55
N GLY A 31 -9.57 -3.91 15.56
CA GLY A 31 -10.36 -3.74 14.34
C GLY A 31 -9.96 -2.49 13.54
N GLU A 32 -9.65 -1.39 14.21
CA GLU A 32 -9.23 -0.14 13.57
C GLU A 32 -7.93 -0.31 12.78
N LEU A 33 -6.92 -0.96 13.37
CA LEU A 33 -5.65 -1.22 12.69
C LEU A 33 -5.80 -2.10 11.45
N GLN A 34 -6.69 -3.11 11.51
CA GLN A 34 -6.98 -3.94 10.36
C GLN A 34 -7.65 -3.17 9.22
N ILE A 35 -8.61 -2.31 9.54
CA ILE A 35 -9.30 -1.48 8.55
C ILE A 35 -8.33 -0.52 7.87
N ILE A 36 -7.46 0.14 8.65
CA ILE A 36 -6.42 1.04 8.11
C ILE A 36 -5.50 0.26 7.17
N LEU A 37 -5.00 -0.91 7.59
CA LEU A 37 -4.12 -1.74 6.78
C LEU A 37 -4.75 -2.18 5.46
N LEU A 38 -6.00 -2.65 5.48
CA LEU A 38 -6.73 -3.05 4.27
C LEU A 38 -6.99 -1.87 3.33
N ARG A 39 -7.24 -0.68 3.88
CA ARG A 39 -7.37 0.55 3.10
C ARG A 39 -6.06 0.89 2.39
N GLU A 40 -4.94 0.86 3.09
CA GLU A 40 -3.63 1.15 2.50
C GLU A 40 -3.24 0.09 1.46
N GLN A 41 -3.56 -1.19 1.68
CA GLN A 41 -3.40 -2.24 0.68
C GLN A 41 -4.19 -1.94 -0.60
N ALA A 42 -5.46 -1.60 -0.46
CA ALA A 42 -6.32 -1.24 -1.60
C ALA A 42 -5.80 0.01 -2.33
N GLN A 43 -5.25 0.98 -1.60
CA GLN A 43 -4.67 2.19 -2.18
C GLN A 43 -3.39 1.87 -2.97
N LEU A 44 -2.51 1.02 -2.45
CA LEU A 44 -1.33 0.55 -3.17
C LEU A 44 -1.72 -0.17 -4.47
N ILE A 45 -2.67 -1.10 -4.41
CA ILE A 45 -3.18 -1.79 -5.60
C ILE A 45 -3.71 -0.80 -6.63
N SER A 46 -4.51 0.20 -6.20
CA SER A 46 -5.03 1.25 -7.07
C SER A 46 -3.92 2.06 -7.73
N THR A 47 -2.84 2.36 -7.00
CA THR A 47 -1.68 3.09 -7.52
C THR A 47 -0.92 2.27 -8.56
N VAL A 48 -0.73 0.97 -8.34
CA VAL A 48 -0.10 0.05 -9.31
C VAL A 48 -0.95 -0.08 -10.58
N ILE A 49 -2.28 -0.22 -10.43
CA ILE A 49 -3.21 -0.24 -11.56
C ILE A 49 -3.16 1.09 -12.34
N ARG A 50 -3.05 2.23 -11.64
CA ARG A 50 -2.92 3.55 -12.26
C ARG A 50 -1.63 3.64 -13.08
N ALA A 51 -0.49 3.19 -12.56
CA ALA A 51 0.77 3.17 -13.29
C ALA A 51 0.66 2.32 -14.57
N LYS A 52 0.07 1.12 -14.46
CA LYS A 52 -0.21 0.25 -15.61
C LYS A 52 -1.11 0.94 -16.65
N SER A 53 -2.17 1.61 -16.22
CA SER A 53 -3.08 2.33 -17.11
C SER A 53 -2.37 3.49 -17.82
N LEU A 54 -1.52 4.24 -17.12
CA LEU A 54 -0.73 5.32 -17.72
C LEU A 54 0.25 4.76 -18.75
N ALA A 55 0.92 3.66 -18.47
CA ALA A 55 1.82 3.00 -19.42
C ALA A 55 1.10 2.60 -20.72
N LEU A 56 -0.09 2.05 -20.63
CA LEU A 56 -0.90 1.69 -21.81
C LEU A 56 -1.38 2.92 -22.59
N ASN A 57 -1.68 4.01 -21.89
CA ASN A 57 -2.17 5.26 -22.53
C ASN A 57 -1.04 6.07 -23.17
N THR A 58 0.23 5.83 -22.83
CA THR A 58 1.39 6.54 -23.42
C THR A 58 1.47 6.41 -24.94
N LEU A 59 0.93 5.34 -25.51
CA LEU A 59 0.84 5.16 -26.95
C LEU A 59 -0.10 6.16 -27.65
N ILE A 60 -0.97 6.82 -26.90
CA ILE A 60 -1.98 7.75 -27.41
C ILE A 60 -1.53 9.21 -27.22
N GLU A 61 -0.72 9.46 -26.19
CA GLU A 61 -0.20 10.77 -25.86
C GLU A 61 1.22 10.91 -26.43
N ASP A 62 1.51 11.99 -27.15
CA ASP A 62 2.85 12.35 -27.69
C ASP A 62 3.87 12.70 -26.57
N VAL A 63 3.77 12.07 -25.43
CA VAL A 63 4.68 12.27 -24.30
C VAL A 63 5.77 11.20 -24.33
N PRO A 64 7.04 11.58 -24.57
CA PRO A 64 8.11 10.60 -24.62
C PRO A 64 8.35 10.00 -23.23
N ALA A 65 7.88 8.77 -23.04
CA ALA A 65 8.11 7.98 -21.84
C ALA A 65 8.38 6.54 -22.22
N CYS A 66 9.37 5.93 -21.59
CA CYS A 66 9.69 4.52 -21.80
C CYS A 66 8.72 3.59 -21.06
N GLY A 67 8.05 4.10 -20.06
CA GLY A 67 7.02 3.42 -19.29
C GLY A 67 6.66 4.20 -18.03
N TYR A 68 5.75 3.64 -17.27
CA TYR A 68 5.36 4.15 -15.96
C TYR A 68 5.52 3.07 -14.92
N GLY A 69 6.01 3.45 -13.75
CA GLY A 69 6.23 2.52 -12.64
C GLY A 69 5.75 3.07 -11.30
N VAL A 70 5.79 2.22 -10.31
CA VAL A 70 5.61 2.59 -8.90
C VAL A 70 6.93 2.39 -8.18
N HIS A 71 7.43 3.44 -7.54
CA HIS A 71 8.59 3.39 -6.67
C HIS A 71 8.17 3.39 -5.21
N ILE A 72 8.80 2.51 -4.41
CA ILE A 72 8.50 2.34 -2.98
C ILE A 72 9.73 2.78 -2.18
N GLU A 73 9.57 3.86 -1.43
CA GLU A 73 10.59 4.35 -0.50
C GLU A 73 10.28 3.85 0.92
N VAL A 74 11.07 2.89 1.37
CA VAL A 74 10.98 2.40 2.75
C VAL A 74 11.90 3.23 3.63
N SER A 75 11.31 3.90 4.60
CA SER A 75 12.09 4.62 5.61
C SER A 75 12.50 3.70 6.75
N THR A 76 13.78 3.71 7.06
CA THR A 76 14.34 3.05 8.26
C THR A 76 14.34 3.98 9.48
N ALA A 77 14.10 5.27 9.28
CA ALA A 77 14.08 6.26 10.34
C ALA A 77 12.66 6.42 10.89
N ALA A 78 12.47 6.24 12.19
CA ALA A 78 11.16 6.36 12.85
C ALA A 78 10.46 7.72 12.66
N ALA A 79 11.23 8.77 12.32
CA ALA A 79 10.71 10.13 12.11
C ALA A 79 10.22 10.40 10.68
N VAL A 80 10.62 9.56 9.71
CA VAL A 80 10.27 9.75 8.29
C VAL A 80 9.30 8.64 7.90
N PRO A 81 8.09 8.94 7.45
CA PRO A 81 7.17 7.92 6.99
C PRO A 81 7.66 7.31 5.66
N SER A 82 7.37 6.03 5.46
CA SER A 82 7.53 5.41 4.14
C SER A 82 6.51 5.98 3.18
N ARG A 83 6.84 6.01 1.90
CA ARG A 83 5.97 6.53 0.85
C ARG A 83 6.14 5.72 -0.43
N TYR A 84 5.20 5.88 -1.34
CA TYR A 84 5.29 5.36 -2.70
C TYR A 84 4.59 6.32 -3.66
N PHE A 85 5.00 6.29 -4.92
CA PHE A 85 4.45 7.16 -5.95
C PHE A 85 4.60 6.55 -7.34
N VAL A 86 3.82 7.06 -8.28
CA VAL A 86 3.99 6.71 -9.70
C VAL A 86 5.08 7.59 -10.30
N TYR A 87 5.97 6.99 -11.06
CA TYR A 87 6.99 7.70 -11.83
C TYR A 87 6.88 7.39 -13.32
N ARG A 88 7.42 8.30 -14.10
CA ARG A 88 7.57 8.20 -15.54
C ARG A 88 9.05 8.08 -15.87
N ASP A 89 9.43 7.02 -16.56
CA ASP A 89 10.79 6.83 -17.07
C ASP A 89 10.97 7.67 -18.34
N LYS A 90 11.91 8.60 -18.28
CA LYS A 90 12.24 9.57 -19.35
C LYS A 90 13.57 9.25 -20.02
N ALA A 91 14.02 8.00 -19.98
CA ALA A 91 15.25 7.61 -20.67
C ALA A 91 15.18 7.98 -22.15
N ILE A 92 16.29 8.52 -22.68
CA ILE A 92 16.42 8.91 -24.10
C ILE A 92 16.22 7.72 -25.03
N ASN A 93 16.61 6.53 -24.58
CA ASN A 93 16.48 5.29 -25.31
C ASN A 93 15.87 4.20 -24.43
N CYS A 94 14.64 3.84 -24.70
CA CYS A 94 13.90 2.86 -23.93
C CYS A 94 14.48 1.42 -23.96
N ARG A 95 15.35 1.13 -24.94
CA ARG A 95 16.04 -0.17 -24.97
C ARG A 95 17.17 -0.27 -23.93
N THR A 96 17.73 0.88 -23.53
CA THR A 96 18.85 0.97 -22.60
C THR A 96 18.44 1.52 -21.23
N SER A 97 17.13 1.76 -21.00
CA SER A 97 16.61 2.10 -19.71
C SER A 97 16.85 0.97 -18.71
N ASP A 98 17.27 1.32 -17.49
CA ASP A 98 17.43 0.39 -16.37
C ASP A 98 16.10 -0.01 -15.73
N ARG A 99 15.01 0.74 -16.05
CA ARG A 99 13.64 0.48 -15.58
C ARG A 99 13.49 0.52 -14.06
N ILE A 100 14.35 1.29 -13.42
CA ILE A 100 14.37 1.57 -12.00
C ILE A 100 14.27 3.07 -11.82
N TYR A 101 13.56 3.53 -10.81
CA TYR A 101 13.42 4.96 -10.54
C TYR A 101 14.76 5.60 -10.20
N ALA A 102 15.12 6.64 -10.93
CA ALA A 102 16.27 7.49 -10.67
C ALA A 102 15.83 8.95 -10.66
N ALA A 103 15.89 9.61 -9.51
CA ALA A 103 15.43 10.98 -9.33
C ALA A 103 16.11 12.02 -10.27
N ALA A 104 17.27 11.69 -10.85
CA ALA A 104 17.99 12.56 -11.77
C ALA A 104 17.46 12.50 -13.20
N SER A 105 16.87 11.40 -13.62
CA SER A 105 16.42 11.14 -15.00
C SER A 105 14.90 10.99 -15.11
N ASP A 106 14.25 10.54 -14.06
CA ASP A 106 12.84 10.20 -14.08
C ASP A 106 12.00 11.28 -13.39
N GLU A 107 10.72 11.25 -13.68
CA GLU A 107 9.80 12.25 -13.16
C GLU A 107 8.68 11.59 -12.37
N MET A 108 8.51 12.05 -11.14
CA MET A 108 7.36 11.67 -10.32
C MET A 108 6.08 12.27 -10.94
N VAL A 109 5.05 11.47 -11.09
CA VAL A 109 3.75 11.94 -11.61
C VAL A 109 3.02 12.69 -10.50
N ASP A 110 2.65 13.94 -10.77
CA ASP A 110 1.99 14.80 -9.81
C ASP A 110 0.71 14.19 -9.23
N GLY A 111 0.53 14.36 -7.93
CA GLY A 111 -0.66 13.88 -7.21
C GLY A 111 -0.76 12.36 -7.07
N THR A 112 0.35 11.64 -7.25
CA THR A 112 0.40 10.19 -7.06
C THR A 112 1.14 9.76 -5.80
N GLU A 113 1.82 10.69 -5.13
CA GLU A 113 2.52 10.39 -3.89
C GLU A 113 1.55 10.01 -2.78
N VAL A 114 1.82 8.88 -2.17
CA VAL A 114 1.10 8.36 -1.02
C VAL A 114 2.08 8.16 0.12
N VAL A 115 1.81 8.82 1.22
CA VAL A 115 2.58 8.71 2.46
C VAL A 115 1.85 7.77 3.41
N LEU A 116 2.52 6.70 3.84
CA LEU A 116 1.91 5.74 4.75
C LEU A 116 1.61 6.36 6.12
N PRO A 117 0.43 6.09 6.69
CA PRO A 117 0.12 6.50 8.04
C PRO A 117 1.02 5.77 9.05
N LYS A 118 1.27 6.37 10.21
CA LYS A 118 2.15 5.82 11.26
C LYS A 118 1.76 4.42 11.75
N GLN A 119 0.50 4.04 11.53
CA GLN A 119 -0.05 2.74 11.93
C GLN A 119 0.32 1.61 10.97
N VAL A 120 0.85 1.93 9.77
CA VAL A 120 1.21 0.95 8.75
C VAL A 120 2.67 1.14 8.37
N VAL A 121 3.40 0.04 8.26
CA VAL A 121 4.78 0.01 7.81
C VAL A 121 4.94 -1.02 6.70
N PHE A 122 5.89 -0.79 5.81
CA PHE A 122 6.31 -1.87 4.92
C PHE A 122 7.09 -2.90 5.73
N GLY A 123 6.80 -4.17 5.47
CA GLY A 123 7.58 -5.29 5.96
C GLY A 123 8.73 -5.62 5.02
N ASP A 124 8.94 -6.90 4.80
CA ASP A 124 9.85 -7.36 3.77
C ASP A 124 9.22 -7.07 2.40
N ILE A 125 9.87 -6.25 1.60
CA ILE A 125 9.45 -5.95 0.23
C ILE A 125 10.43 -6.61 -0.73
N GLY A 126 9.88 -7.49 -1.56
CA GLY A 126 10.66 -8.22 -2.56
C GLY A 126 11.21 -7.33 -3.66
N VAL A 127 10.58 -6.19 -3.93
CA VAL A 127 10.97 -5.22 -4.98
C VAL A 127 10.65 -3.79 -4.53
N ARG A 128 11.42 -2.83 -5.02
CA ARG A 128 11.18 -1.39 -4.80
C ARG A 128 10.56 -0.70 -6.01
N ASP A 129 10.83 -1.22 -7.18
CA ASP A 129 10.39 -0.65 -8.44
C ASP A 129 9.56 -1.65 -9.22
N ILE A 130 8.36 -1.23 -9.61
CA ILE A 130 7.46 -2.01 -10.47
C ILE A 130 7.17 -1.14 -11.67
N MET A 131 7.73 -1.46 -12.83
CA MET A 131 7.57 -0.68 -14.04
C MET A 131 6.80 -1.43 -15.11
N PHE A 132 5.87 -0.75 -15.76
CA PHE A 132 5.11 -1.24 -16.90
C PHE A 132 5.59 -0.58 -18.18
N VAL A 133 5.90 -1.42 -19.19
CA VAL A 133 6.41 -0.96 -20.48
C VAL A 133 5.38 -1.25 -21.57
N PRO A 134 4.95 -0.24 -22.36
CA PRO A 134 4.05 -0.46 -23.48
C PRO A 134 4.78 -1.15 -24.65
N PRO A 135 4.10 -1.82 -25.62
CA PRO A 135 2.62 -1.91 -25.76
C PRO A 135 1.98 -3.03 -24.93
N GLU A 136 2.73 -3.97 -24.45
CA GLU A 136 2.24 -5.06 -23.62
C GLU A 136 2.38 -4.69 -22.16
N PRO A 137 1.40 -5.01 -21.31
CA PRO A 137 1.45 -4.61 -19.90
C PRO A 137 2.38 -5.52 -19.07
N GLU A 138 3.54 -5.89 -19.64
CA GLU A 138 4.57 -6.62 -18.90
C GLU A 138 5.14 -5.77 -17.79
N ALA A 139 5.33 -6.39 -16.63
CA ALA A 139 5.93 -5.74 -15.48
C ALA A 139 7.41 -6.10 -15.35
N PHE A 140 8.22 -5.08 -15.14
CA PHE A 140 9.61 -5.22 -14.73
C PHE A 140 9.68 -4.98 -13.23
N LEU A 141 10.23 -5.95 -12.53
CA LEU A 141 10.37 -5.97 -11.08
C LEU A 141 11.84 -5.67 -10.76
N ASP A 142 12.13 -4.51 -10.16
CA ASP A 142 13.49 -3.97 -9.99
C ASP A 142 14.33 -4.03 -11.30
N GLY A 143 13.73 -3.57 -12.40
CA GLY A 143 14.35 -3.53 -13.72
C GLY A 143 14.48 -4.88 -14.43
N SER A 144 14.00 -5.97 -13.83
CA SER A 144 14.16 -7.34 -14.35
C SER A 144 12.83 -8.02 -14.61
N GLN A 145 12.76 -8.81 -15.68
CA GLN A 145 11.67 -9.75 -15.95
C GLN A 145 11.97 -11.18 -15.45
N ALA A 146 13.18 -11.42 -14.93
CA ALA A 146 13.57 -12.75 -14.44
C ALA A 146 12.81 -13.15 -13.17
N LEU A 147 12.30 -12.17 -12.41
CA LEU A 147 11.43 -12.42 -11.26
C LEU A 147 10.02 -12.74 -11.78
N ALA A 148 9.54 -13.94 -11.47
CA ALA A 148 8.21 -14.36 -11.89
C ALA A 148 7.11 -13.57 -11.15
N GLU A 149 7.33 -13.30 -9.86
CA GLU A 149 6.44 -12.52 -8.99
C GLU A 149 7.23 -11.83 -7.88
N ALA A 150 6.65 -10.78 -7.31
CA ALA A 150 7.17 -10.09 -6.16
C ALA A 150 6.04 -9.77 -5.17
N ASP A 151 6.32 -9.98 -3.90
CA ASP A 151 5.43 -9.69 -2.80
C ASP A 151 5.82 -8.37 -2.12
N ILE A 152 4.85 -7.50 -1.94
CA ILE A 152 4.97 -6.27 -1.15
C ILE A 152 4.17 -6.48 0.11
N VAL A 153 4.85 -6.66 1.22
CA VAL A 153 4.22 -6.90 2.51
C VAL A 153 4.05 -5.59 3.26
N MET A 154 2.81 -5.30 3.64
CA MET A 154 2.46 -4.22 4.55
C MET A 154 2.05 -4.81 5.89
N MET A 155 2.40 -4.15 6.98
CA MET A 155 2.11 -4.61 8.34
C MET A 155 1.54 -3.48 9.17
N SER A 156 0.68 -3.84 10.12
CA SER A 156 0.34 -2.91 11.20
C SER A 156 1.60 -2.60 12.04
N ALA A 157 1.70 -1.40 12.60
CA ALA A 157 2.86 -0.97 13.38
C ALA A 157 3.15 -1.85 14.61
N ASP A 158 2.15 -2.60 15.09
CA ASP A 158 2.31 -3.59 16.16
C ASP A 158 2.78 -4.97 15.65
N GLY A 159 2.95 -5.13 14.33
CA GLY A 159 3.42 -6.35 13.68
C GLY A 159 2.45 -7.53 13.68
N LYS A 160 1.22 -7.36 14.21
CA LYS A 160 0.26 -8.47 14.39
C LYS A 160 -0.53 -8.80 13.15
N THR A 161 -0.77 -7.82 12.30
CA THR A 161 -1.56 -7.99 11.08
C THR A 161 -0.70 -7.68 9.88
N LYS A 162 -0.82 -8.51 8.86
CA LYS A 162 -0.09 -8.37 7.58
C LYS A 162 -1.10 -8.39 6.43
N ALA A 163 -0.77 -7.65 5.39
CA ALA A 163 -1.46 -7.66 4.11
C ALA A 163 -0.40 -7.69 3.01
N THR A 164 -0.60 -8.51 1.99
CA THR A 164 0.38 -8.68 0.92
C THR A 164 -0.25 -8.32 -0.42
N VAL A 165 0.48 -7.56 -1.21
CA VAL A 165 0.18 -7.30 -2.62
C VAL A 165 1.22 -8.03 -3.45
N THR A 166 0.77 -8.93 -4.31
CA THR A 166 1.65 -9.69 -5.22
C THR A 166 1.49 -9.15 -6.63
N VAL A 167 2.59 -8.87 -7.29
CA VAL A 167 2.65 -8.46 -8.70
C VAL A 167 3.52 -9.45 -9.45
N ASN A 168 3.02 -10.01 -10.55
CA ASN A 168 3.80 -10.89 -11.40
C ASN A 168 4.34 -10.17 -12.66
N ASN A 169 5.29 -10.79 -13.34
CA ASN A 169 5.91 -10.25 -14.55
C ASN A 169 4.93 -10.10 -15.74
N ALA A 170 3.78 -10.77 -15.72
CA ALA A 170 2.69 -10.55 -16.68
C ALA A 170 1.84 -9.31 -16.32
N GLY A 171 2.21 -8.56 -15.28
CA GLY A 171 1.48 -7.38 -14.83
C GLY A 171 0.13 -7.70 -14.18
N GLN A 172 -0.07 -8.91 -13.67
CA GLN A 172 -1.23 -9.25 -12.85
C GLN A 172 -0.97 -8.86 -11.39
N ILE A 173 -1.98 -8.32 -10.75
CA ILE A 173 -1.92 -7.83 -9.37
C ILE A 173 -2.93 -8.64 -8.57
N SER A 174 -2.49 -9.21 -7.46
CA SER A 174 -3.33 -10.00 -6.56
C SER A 174 -3.08 -9.59 -5.10
N GLN A 175 -4.00 -9.93 -4.24
CA GLN A 175 -3.92 -9.72 -2.80
C GLN A 175 -3.98 -11.06 -2.06
N LYS A 176 -3.18 -11.17 -1.01
CA LYS A 176 -3.15 -12.33 -0.09
C LYS A 176 -3.38 -11.86 1.34
#